data_19d0dac0337d59501603b2a7c1e1ec6c
#
_entry.id   19d0dac0337d59501603b2a7c1e1ec6c
#
_cell.length_a   1.000
_cell.length_b   1.000
_cell.length_c   1.000
_cell.angle_alpha   90.00
_cell.angle_beta   90.00
_cell.angle_gamma   90.00
#
_symmetry.space_group_name_H-M   'P 1'
#
loop_
_entity.id
_entity.type
_entity.pdbx_description
1 polymer ?
#
loop_
_entity_poly.entity_id
_entity_poly.type
_entity_poly.pdbx_seq_one_letter_code
_entity_poly.pdbx_strand_id
1 'polypeptide(L)'
;MAKRTEAVLTHRHVTSVEATQRELRLCGFALLNHFLTTHQVIAEYVHLPPVEMLILIATTTGNVQRALRTGSLPEALRGSEPLPPELVVPMSRRAIARVTGLPTETVRRHVDSMVRRGILVSMPKGVLAPSRLTEGWAAGAVLRLLEAHAACTEQLLALRAIAPQASRSARPKRG
;
A
#
# COMPACT_ATOMS: atom_id res chain seq x y z
N MET A 1 8.75 30.42 -22.36
CA MET A 1 8.11 29.13 -22.00
C MET A 1 9.20 28.16 -21.56
N ALA A 2 9.41 28.01 -20.26
CA ALA A 2 10.43 27.14 -19.72
C ALA A 2 9.88 25.71 -19.56
N LYS A 3 10.46 24.74 -20.26
CA LYS A 3 10.22 23.30 -20.07
C LYS A 3 10.71 22.93 -18.67
N ARG A 4 9.81 22.73 -17.72
CA ARG A 4 10.10 22.09 -16.45
C ARG A 4 10.31 20.59 -16.74
N THR A 5 11.57 20.18 -16.79
CA THR A 5 11.97 18.77 -16.82
C THR A 5 11.54 18.17 -15.48
N GLU A 6 10.48 17.34 -15.47
CA GLU A 6 10.17 16.51 -14.32
C GLU A 6 11.33 15.54 -14.10
N ALA A 7 12.12 15.80 -13.08
CA ALA A 7 13.08 14.85 -12.58
C ALA A 7 12.29 13.66 -11.99
N VAL A 8 12.21 12.57 -12.71
CA VAL A 8 11.78 11.28 -12.18
C VAL A 8 12.77 10.93 -11.07
N LEU A 9 12.33 11.09 -9.81
CA LEU A 9 13.11 10.74 -8.63
C LEU A 9 13.27 9.21 -8.57
N THR A 10 14.30 8.69 -9.23
CA THR A 10 14.75 7.30 -9.08
C THR A 10 15.68 7.18 -7.86
N HIS A 11 15.24 7.61 -6.69
CA HIS A 11 15.93 7.29 -5.46
C HIS A 11 15.57 5.86 -5.04
N ARG A 12 16.41 4.91 -5.45
CA ARG A 12 16.35 3.56 -4.90
C ARG A 12 17.02 3.60 -3.53
N HIS A 13 16.30 3.20 -2.49
CA HIS A 13 16.92 2.89 -1.21
C HIS A 13 17.49 1.47 -1.29
N VAL A 14 18.67 1.27 -0.73
CA VAL A 14 19.29 -0.05 -0.57
C VAL A 14 19.33 -0.41 0.90
N THR A 15 19.09 -1.68 1.20
CA THR A 15 19.21 -2.21 2.56
C THR A 15 20.66 -2.62 2.83
N SER A 16 21.16 -2.32 4.04
CA SER A 16 22.46 -2.76 4.53
C SER A 16 22.28 -3.98 5.44
N VAL A 17 22.77 -5.13 5.00
CA VAL A 17 22.73 -6.37 5.80
C VAL A 17 23.55 -6.21 7.06
N GLU A 18 24.76 -5.65 6.96
CA GLU A 18 25.66 -5.44 8.09
C GLU A 18 25.07 -4.52 9.16
N ALA A 19 24.56 -3.34 8.74
CA ALA A 19 23.91 -2.41 9.66
C ALA A 19 22.65 -3.02 10.28
N THR A 20 21.84 -3.75 9.49
CA THR A 20 20.64 -4.43 10.00
C THR A 20 21.01 -5.48 11.04
N GLN A 21 22.06 -6.27 10.84
CA GLN A 21 22.51 -7.27 11.81
C GLN A 21 23.02 -6.62 13.10
N ARG A 22 23.80 -5.54 12.98
CA ARG A 22 24.31 -4.80 14.14
C ARG A 22 23.18 -4.17 14.96
N GLU A 23 22.20 -3.61 14.31
CA GLU A 23 21.07 -2.88 14.93
C GLU A 23 19.76 -3.70 14.89
N LEU A 24 19.85 -5.04 14.87
CA LEU A 24 18.72 -5.93 14.60
C LEU A 24 17.49 -5.66 15.47
N ARG A 25 17.71 -5.45 16.78
CA ARG A 25 16.62 -5.19 17.73
C ARG A 25 15.91 -3.86 17.44
N LEU A 26 16.66 -2.81 17.15
CA LEU A 26 16.11 -1.49 16.87
C LEU A 26 15.40 -1.45 15.52
N CYS A 27 15.96 -2.10 14.49
CA CYS A 27 15.30 -2.27 13.20
C CYS A 27 13.99 -3.06 13.34
N GLY A 28 14.01 -4.16 14.08
CA GLY A 28 12.83 -4.97 14.34
C GLY A 28 11.76 -4.19 15.09
N PHE A 29 12.13 -3.44 16.13
CA PHE A 29 11.20 -2.58 16.87
C PHE A 29 10.56 -1.51 15.96
N ALA A 30 11.36 -0.80 15.14
CA ALA A 30 10.85 0.23 14.24
C ALA A 30 9.81 -0.34 13.27
N LEU A 31 10.09 -1.49 12.65
CA LEU A 31 9.19 -2.14 11.70
C LEU A 31 7.91 -2.67 12.35
N LEU A 32 8.01 -3.32 13.51
CA LEU A 32 6.85 -3.84 14.23
C LEU A 32 5.98 -2.71 14.76
N ASN A 33 6.57 -1.64 15.29
CA ASN A 33 5.84 -0.46 15.74
C ASN A 33 5.12 0.23 14.58
N HIS A 34 5.78 0.37 13.43
CA HIS A 34 5.14 0.89 12.22
C HIS A 34 3.93 0.05 11.79
N PHE A 35 4.06 -1.29 11.80
CA PHE A 35 2.95 -2.18 11.50
C PHE A 35 1.76 -1.97 12.46
N LEU A 36 2.02 -1.90 13.77
CA LEU A 36 0.97 -1.67 14.78
C LEU A 36 0.32 -0.30 14.61
N THR A 37 1.09 0.76 14.39
CA THR A 37 0.56 2.10 14.16
C THR A 37 -0.31 2.15 12.90
N THR A 38 0.14 1.53 11.80
CA THR A 38 -0.63 1.41 10.56
C THR A 38 -1.95 0.68 10.79
N HIS A 39 -1.91 -0.44 11.53
CA HIS A 39 -3.11 -1.19 11.89
C HIS A 39 -4.08 -0.33 12.72
N GLN A 40 -3.61 0.40 13.72
CA GLN A 40 -4.43 1.25 14.57
C GLN A 40 -5.10 2.37 13.77
N VAL A 41 -4.35 3.06 12.92
CA VAL A 41 -4.91 4.11 12.06
C VAL A 41 -6.02 3.56 11.17
N ILE A 42 -5.81 2.42 10.53
CA ILE A 42 -6.84 1.81 9.68
C ILE A 42 -8.07 1.40 10.51
N ALA A 43 -7.86 0.81 11.70
CA ALA A 43 -8.94 0.34 12.57
C ALA A 43 -9.84 1.50 13.07
N GLU A 44 -9.28 2.68 13.31
CA GLU A 44 -10.04 3.88 13.72
C GLU A 44 -11.07 4.32 12.67
N TYR A 45 -10.80 4.10 11.38
CA TYR A 45 -11.68 4.54 10.30
C TYR A 45 -12.56 3.42 9.72
N VAL A 46 -12.06 2.19 9.76
CA VAL A 46 -12.73 1.07 9.06
C VAL A 46 -13.69 0.30 9.98
N HIS A 47 -13.42 0.26 11.27
CA HIS A 47 -14.26 -0.41 12.31
C HIS A 47 -14.62 -1.87 11.97
N LEU A 48 -13.68 -2.63 11.43
CA LEU A 48 -13.84 -4.05 11.09
C LEU A 48 -12.95 -4.95 11.96
N PRO A 49 -13.38 -6.20 12.21
CA PRO A 49 -12.51 -7.20 12.81
C PRO A 49 -11.23 -7.39 11.99
N PRO A 50 -10.08 -7.72 12.60
CA PRO A 50 -8.77 -7.79 11.93
C PRO A 50 -8.75 -8.63 10.65
N VAL A 51 -9.44 -9.78 10.64
CA VAL A 51 -9.53 -10.66 9.46
C VAL A 51 -10.29 -9.98 8.32
N GLU A 52 -11.41 -9.33 8.62
CA GLU A 52 -12.21 -8.62 7.61
C GLU A 52 -11.48 -7.38 7.09
N MET A 53 -10.78 -6.66 7.96
CA MET A 53 -9.93 -5.53 7.57
C MET A 53 -8.82 -5.99 6.61
N LEU A 54 -8.15 -7.10 6.90
CA LEU A 54 -7.12 -7.66 6.01
C LEU A 54 -7.70 -8.06 4.64
N ILE A 55 -8.89 -8.67 4.62
CA ILE A 55 -9.61 -9.01 3.39
C ILE A 55 -9.98 -7.74 2.61
N LEU A 56 -10.46 -6.70 3.29
CA LEU A 56 -10.81 -5.42 2.66
C LEU A 56 -9.58 -4.78 2.02
N ILE A 57 -8.47 -4.67 2.75
CA ILE A 57 -7.20 -4.09 2.24
C ILE A 57 -6.72 -4.88 1.02
N ALA A 58 -6.67 -6.21 1.11
CA ALA A 58 -6.25 -7.07 0.00
C ALA A 58 -7.15 -6.87 -1.24
N THR A 59 -8.47 -6.79 -1.03
CA THR A 59 -9.44 -6.61 -2.11
C THR A 59 -9.28 -5.23 -2.74
N THR A 60 -9.22 -4.15 -1.94
CA THR A 60 -9.05 -2.77 -2.43
C THR A 60 -7.78 -2.65 -3.26
N THR A 61 -6.65 -3.12 -2.71
CA THR A 61 -5.36 -3.07 -3.42
C THR A 61 -5.39 -3.90 -4.71
N GLY A 62 -5.96 -5.11 -4.65
CA GLY A 62 -6.05 -6.01 -5.80
C GLY A 62 -6.96 -5.47 -6.92
N ASN A 63 -8.05 -4.78 -6.56
CA ASN A 63 -8.98 -4.22 -7.54
C ASN A 63 -8.34 -3.14 -8.42
N VAL A 64 -7.43 -2.33 -7.87
CA VAL A 64 -6.79 -1.21 -8.58
C VAL A 64 -5.36 -1.50 -9.03
N GLN A 65 -4.81 -2.66 -8.68
CA GLN A 65 -3.40 -3.01 -8.91
C GLN A 65 -3.00 -2.90 -10.38
N ARG A 66 -3.89 -3.29 -11.30
CA ARG A 66 -3.62 -3.22 -12.74
C ARG A 66 -3.44 -1.76 -13.21
N ALA A 67 -4.33 -0.87 -12.78
CA ALA A 67 -4.28 0.55 -13.12
C ALA A 67 -3.01 1.21 -12.57
N LEU A 68 -2.59 0.86 -11.34
CA LEU A 68 -1.42 1.45 -10.69
C LEU A 68 -0.09 0.90 -11.22
N ARG A 69 -0.03 -0.37 -11.64
CA ARG A 69 1.20 -1.01 -12.15
C ARG A 69 1.64 -0.49 -13.51
N THR A 70 0.74 -0.03 -14.35
CA THR A 70 1.08 0.52 -15.66
C THR A 70 1.78 1.86 -15.58
N GLY A 71 1.87 2.47 -14.39
CA GLY A 71 2.53 3.76 -14.16
C GLY A 71 1.89 4.95 -14.90
N SER A 72 0.78 4.71 -15.58
CA SER A 72 0.16 5.65 -16.51
C SER A 72 -1.24 6.08 -16.07
N LEU A 73 -1.53 6.10 -14.75
CA LEU A 73 -2.80 6.65 -14.30
C LEU A 73 -2.85 8.14 -14.67
N PRO A 74 -3.80 8.59 -15.51
CA PRO A 74 -3.98 9.99 -15.86
C PRO A 74 -4.05 10.87 -14.60
N GLU A 75 -3.51 12.08 -14.66
CA GLU A 75 -3.48 12.99 -13.52
C GLU A 75 -4.88 13.22 -12.92
N ALA A 76 -5.89 13.36 -13.77
CA ALA A 76 -7.29 13.52 -13.38
C ALA A 76 -7.84 12.34 -12.53
N LEU A 77 -7.22 11.15 -12.60
CA LEU A 77 -7.64 9.95 -11.86
C LEU A 77 -6.77 9.67 -10.62
N ARG A 78 -5.82 10.55 -10.28
CA ARG A 78 -4.94 10.38 -9.11
C ARG A 78 -5.55 10.89 -7.81
N GLY A 79 -6.65 11.61 -7.88
CA GLY A 79 -7.39 12.15 -6.74
C GLY A 79 -8.29 11.12 -6.06
N SER A 80 -9.31 11.62 -5.38
CA SER A 80 -10.27 10.82 -4.61
C SER A 80 -11.40 10.24 -5.47
N GLU A 81 -11.60 10.74 -6.70
CA GLU A 81 -12.67 10.31 -7.58
C GLU A 81 -12.62 8.80 -7.85
N PRO A 82 -13.79 8.14 -7.93
CA PRO A 82 -13.85 6.73 -8.27
C PRO A 82 -13.20 6.44 -9.63
N LEU A 83 -12.42 5.38 -9.69
CA LEU A 83 -11.86 4.94 -10.97
C LEU A 83 -12.95 4.43 -11.91
N PRO A 84 -12.81 4.66 -13.23
CA PRO A 84 -13.67 4.06 -14.24
C PRO A 84 -13.74 2.54 -14.11
N PRO A 85 -14.91 1.91 -14.32
CA PRO A 85 -15.12 0.47 -14.12
C PRO A 85 -14.12 -0.42 -14.88
N GLU A 86 -13.65 0.01 -16.05
CA GLU A 86 -12.67 -0.70 -16.87
C GLU A 86 -11.26 -0.78 -16.26
N LEU A 87 -10.96 0.11 -15.32
CA LEU A 87 -9.70 0.12 -14.58
C LEU A 87 -9.76 -0.69 -13.28
N VAL A 88 -10.95 -1.13 -12.87
CA VAL A 88 -11.17 -1.86 -11.63
C VAL A 88 -11.44 -3.33 -11.93
N VAL A 89 -10.64 -4.22 -11.35
CA VAL A 89 -10.70 -5.66 -11.62
C VAL A 89 -11.23 -6.40 -10.39
N PRO A 90 -12.34 -7.17 -10.50
CA PRO A 90 -12.83 -7.98 -9.39
C PRO A 90 -11.79 -9.00 -8.93
N MET A 91 -11.65 -9.16 -7.60
CA MET A 91 -10.70 -10.10 -7.02
C MET A 91 -11.41 -11.38 -6.58
N SER A 92 -10.93 -12.55 -7.03
CA SER A 92 -11.52 -13.83 -6.63
C SER A 92 -11.19 -14.17 -5.18
N ARG A 93 -12.08 -14.90 -4.49
CA ARG A 93 -11.84 -15.39 -3.11
C ARG A 93 -10.54 -16.17 -2.98
N ARG A 94 -10.19 -16.97 -4.00
CA ARG A 94 -8.91 -17.70 -4.06
C ARG A 94 -7.70 -16.77 -4.14
N ALA A 95 -7.80 -15.67 -4.89
CA ALA A 95 -6.74 -14.68 -4.97
C ALA A 95 -6.58 -13.93 -3.62
N ILE A 96 -7.69 -13.59 -2.96
CA ILE A 96 -7.67 -13.01 -1.61
C ILE A 96 -6.98 -13.96 -0.63
N ALA A 97 -7.36 -15.25 -0.60
CA ALA A 97 -6.74 -16.24 0.26
C ALA A 97 -5.22 -16.35 0.05
N ARG A 98 -4.78 -16.35 -1.20
CA ARG A 98 -3.35 -16.40 -1.55
C ARG A 98 -2.58 -15.17 -1.06
N VAL A 99 -3.15 -13.98 -1.20
CA VAL A 99 -2.49 -12.72 -0.80
C VAL A 99 -2.46 -12.54 0.71
N THR A 100 -3.54 -12.93 1.39
CA THR A 100 -3.67 -12.78 2.85
C THR A 100 -3.04 -13.93 3.65
N GLY A 101 -2.75 -15.06 3.02
CA GLY A 101 -2.32 -16.29 3.72
C GLY A 101 -3.44 -16.97 4.50
N LEU A 102 -4.69 -16.48 4.41
CA LEU A 102 -5.83 -17.07 5.12
C LEU A 102 -6.33 -18.34 4.42
N PRO A 103 -6.86 -19.33 5.17
CA PRO A 103 -7.55 -20.48 4.58
C PRO A 103 -8.69 -20.04 3.66
N THR A 104 -8.84 -20.70 2.51
CA THR A 104 -9.85 -20.33 1.50
C THR A 104 -11.27 -20.32 2.08
N GLU A 105 -11.60 -21.27 2.96
CA GLU A 105 -12.93 -21.35 3.58
C GLU A 105 -13.17 -20.17 4.56
N THR A 106 -12.14 -19.76 5.31
CA THR A 106 -12.19 -18.55 6.14
C THR A 106 -12.48 -17.32 5.29
N VAL A 107 -11.75 -17.16 4.19
CA VAL A 107 -11.97 -16.05 3.25
C VAL A 107 -13.40 -16.11 2.68
N ARG A 108 -13.86 -17.28 2.23
CA ARG A 108 -15.21 -17.44 1.68
C ARG A 108 -16.26 -16.96 2.68
N ARG A 109 -16.22 -17.45 3.91
CA ARG A 109 -17.18 -17.10 4.97
C ARG A 109 -17.20 -15.61 5.28
N HIS A 110 -16.03 -15.00 5.45
CA HIS A 110 -15.94 -13.56 5.74
C HIS A 110 -16.36 -12.71 4.54
N VAL A 111 -15.94 -13.04 3.32
CA VAL A 111 -16.36 -12.34 2.10
C VAL A 111 -17.87 -12.38 1.94
N ASP A 112 -18.50 -13.55 2.14
CA ASP A 112 -19.96 -13.69 2.05
C ASP A 112 -20.69 -12.84 3.11
N SER A 113 -20.14 -12.75 4.33
CA SER A 113 -20.63 -11.84 5.37
C SER A 113 -20.48 -10.38 4.99
N MET A 114 -19.29 -9.99 4.50
CA MET A 114 -19.00 -8.61 4.09
C MET A 114 -19.88 -8.18 2.89
N VAL A 115 -20.16 -9.08 1.96
CA VAL A 115 -21.08 -8.81 0.84
C VAL A 115 -22.51 -8.58 1.36
N ARG A 116 -23.02 -9.43 2.27
CA ARG A 116 -24.35 -9.22 2.87
C ARG A 116 -24.48 -7.89 3.63
N ARG A 117 -23.38 -7.40 4.22
CA ARG A 117 -23.30 -6.13 4.94
C ARG A 117 -23.02 -4.91 4.02
N GLY A 118 -22.89 -5.12 2.70
CA GLY A 118 -22.59 -4.07 1.73
C GLY A 118 -21.16 -3.51 1.80
N ILE A 119 -20.26 -4.17 2.52
CA ILE A 119 -18.84 -3.77 2.61
C ILE A 119 -18.09 -4.12 1.34
N LEU A 120 -18.44 -5.25 0.72
CA LEU A 120 -17.95 -5.69 -0.59
C LEU A 120 -19.13 -5.86 -1.55
N VAL A 121 -18.87 -5.71 -2.84
CA VAL A 121 -19.85 -5.93 -3.91
C VAL A 121 -19.50 -7.22 -4.65
N SER A 122 -20.48 -8.11 -4.79
CA SER A 122 -20.31 -9.36 -5.56
C SER A 122 -20.37 -9.07 -7.07
N MET A 123 -19.45 -9.66 -7.81
CA MET A 123 -19.33 -9.55 -9.26
C MET A 123 -19.19 -10.94 -9.87
N PRO A 124 -19.48 -11.15 -11.16
CA PRO A 124 -19.37 -12.48 -11.79
C PRO A 124 -18.00 -13.15 -11.65
N LYS A 125 -16.92 -12.35 -11.60
CA LYS A 125 -15.53 -12.83 -11.53
C LYS A 125 -14.89 -12.67 -10.15
N GLY A 126 -15.63 -12.29 -9.12
CA GLY A 126 -15.09 -12.07 -7.79
C GLY A 126 -15.82 -11.00 -6.98
N VAL A 127 -15.08 -10.21 -6.23
CA VAL A 127 -15.63 -9.11 -5.43
C VAL A 127 -14.89 -7.81 -5.67
N LEU A 128 -15.61 -6.71 -5.48
CA LEU A 128 -15.06 -5.35 -5.47
C LEU A 128 -15.22 -4.74 -4.09
N ALA A 129 -14.23 -3.97 -3.67
CA ALA A 129 -14.34 -3.03 -2.57
C ALA A 129 -14.79 -1.67 -3.16
N PRO A 130 -15.93 -1.12 -2.73
CA PRO A 130 -16.33 0.23 -3.13
C PRO A 130 -15.24 1.25 -2.75
N SER A 131 -15.00 2.24 -3.61
CA SER A 131 -14.10 3.33 -3.29
C SER A 131 -14.69 4.15 -2.15
N ARG A 132 -13.86 4.42 -1.14
CA ARG A 132 -14.21 5.27 0.01
C ARG A 132 -13.32 6.52 0.08
N LEU A 133 -12.54 6.78 -0.95
CA LEU A 133 -11.61 7.91 -0.99
C LEU A 133 -12.31 9.28 -1.03
N THR A 134 -13.57 9.33 -1.44
CA THR A 134 -14.40 10.54 -1.41
C THR A 134 -14.99 10.83 -0.02
N GLU A 135 -14.90 9.91 0.93
CA GLU A 135 -15.38 10.14 2.29
C GLU A 135 -14.45 11.13 3.01
N GLY A 136 -15.02 12.05 3.77
CA GLY A 136 -14.29 13.18 4.39
C GLY A 136 -13.12 12.77 5.30
N TRP A 137 -13.13 11.56 5.85
CA TRP A 137 -12.06 11.03 6.69
C TRP A 137 -10.86 10.45 5.89
N ALA A 138 -11.04 10.11 4.60
CA ALA A 138 -10.06 9.34 3.83
C ALA A 138 -8.72 10.08 3.70
N ALA A 139 -8.75 11.37 3.41
CA ALA A 139 -7.53 12.19 3.31
C ALA A 139 -6.76 12.23 4.64
N GLY A 140 -7.48 12.39 5.77
CA GLY A 140 -6.87 12.37 7.11
C GLY A 140 -6.23 11.02 7.44
N ALA A 141 -6.89 9.91 7.12
CA ALA A 141 -6.33 8.57 7.29
C ALA A 141 -5.05 8.38 6.48
N VAL A 142 -5.05 8.77 5.20
CA VAL A 142 -3.86 8.67 4.33
C VAL A 142 -2.71 9.52 4.86
N LEU A 143 -2.96 10.73 5.32
CA LEU A 143 -1.92 11.60 5.93
C LEU A 143 -1.31 10.95 7.17
N ARG A 144 -2.11 10.41 8.08
CA ARG A 144 -1.60 9.72 9.28
C ARG A 144 -0.79 8.46 8.94
N LEU A 145 -1.19 7.72 7.90
CA LEU A 145 -0.40 6.58 7.39
C LEU A 145 0.94 7.02 6.81
N LEU A 146 0.98 8.15 6.09
CA LEU A 146 2.21 8.73 5.56
C LEU A 146 3.13 9.21 6.69
N GLU A 147 2.60 9.85 7.73
CA GLU A 147 3.36 10.27 8.92
C GLU A 147 4.00 9.06 9.63
N ALA A 148 3.23 8.00 9.86
CA ALA A 148 3.74 6.77 10.46
C ALA A 148 4.83 6.12 9.60
N HIS A 149 4.67 6.14 8.28
CA HIS A 149 5.66 5.62 7.34
C HIS A 149 6.94 6.46 7.33
N ALA A 150 6.82 7.79 7.31
CA ALA A 150 7.94 8.71 7.36
C ALA A 150 8.76 8.51 8.65
N ALA A 151 8.11 8.44 9.81
CA ALA A 151 8.77 8.22 11.10
C ALA A 151 9.55 6.89 11.13
N CYS A 152 8.98 5.80 10.62
CA CYS A 152 9.68 4.53 10.49
C CYS A 152 10.89 4.64 9.56
N THR A 153 10.73 5.29 8.41
CA THR A 153 11.80 5.49 7.43
C THR A 153 12.95 6.30 8.03
N GLU A 154 12.67 7.38 8.75
CA GLU A 154 13.69 8.20 9.44
C GLU A 154 14.48 7.37 10.48
N GLN A 155 13.81 6.53 11.28
CA GLN A 155 14.48 5.64 12.21
C GLN A 155 15.42 4.67 11.50
N LEU A 156 14.97 4.03 10.40
CA LEU A 156 15.79 3.08 9.65
C LEU A 156 16.97 3.76 8.93
N LEU A 157 16.82 5.01 8.47
CA LEU A 157 17.89 5.82 7.91
C LEU A 157 18.92 6.18 9.00
N ALA A 158 18.48 6.60 10.19
CA ALA A 158 19.36 6.90 11.31
C ALA A 158 20.20 5.69 11.74
N LEU A 159 19.61 4.49 11.71
CA LEU A 159 20.30 3.22 11.97
C LEU A 159 21.17 2.75 10.79
N ARG A 160 21.17 3.45 9.67
CA ARG A 160 21.84 3.06 8.41
C ARG A 160 21.41 1.69 7.87
N ALA A 161 20.29 1.19 8.32
CA ALA A 161 19.69 -0.05 7.82
C ALA A 161 19.18 0.09 6.38
N ILE A 162 18.74 1.30 6.02
CA ILE A 162 18.47 1.72 4.66
C ILE A 162 19.28 2.98 4.33
N ALA A 163 19.65 3.14 3.07
CA ALA A 163 20.35 4.33 2.59
C ALA A 163 19.90 4.67 1.16
N PRO A 164 19.92 5.94 0.75
CA PRO A 164 19.74 6.29 -0.65
C PRO A 164 20.82 5.62 -1.49
N GLN A 165 20.42 5.01 -2.61
CA GLN A 165 21.40 4.49 -3.56
C GLN A 165 22.17 5.67 -4.17
N ALA A 166 23.49 5.73 -3.98
CA ALA A 166 24.33 6.74 -4.64
C ALA A 166 24.12 6.60 -6.16
N SER A 167 23.69 7.69 -6.82
CA SER A 167 23.66 7.74 -8.26
C SER A 167 25.07 7.47 -8.77
N ARG A 168 25.25 6.44 -9.62
CA ARG A 168 26.50 6.24 -10.34
C ARG A 168 26.75 7.51 -11.15
N SER A 169 27.59 8.40 -10.63
CA SER A 169 28.08 9.55 -11.40
C SER A 169 28.67 9.02 -12.70
N ALA A 170 28.22 9.58 -13.81
CA ALA A 170 28.74 9.25 -15.13
C ALA A 170 30.26 9.27 -15.08
N ARG A 171 30.90 8.15 -15.33
CA ARG A 171 32.36 8.01 -15.46
C ARG A 171 32.80 9.01 -16.52
N PRO A 172 33.71 9.96 -16.24
CA PRO A 172 34.18 10.87 -17.26
C PRO A 172 34.79 10.03 -18.39
N LYS A 173 34.30 10.23 -19.62
CA LYS A 173 34.92 9.69 -20.81
C LYS A 173 36.33 10.24 -20.87
N ARG A 174 37.34 9.38 -20.62
CA ARG A 174 38.71 9.70 -20.95
C ARG A 174 38.76 9.81 -22.48
N GLY A 175 39.05 11.03 -22.96
CA GLY A 175 39.46 11.29 -24.33
C GLY A 175 40.88 10.80 -24.58
#